data_0a47b84fe00038540713284697ca1cd0
#
_entry.id   0a47b84fe00038540713284697ca1cd0
#
_cell.length_a   1.000
_cell.length_b   1.000
_cell.length_c   1.000
_cell.angle_alpha   90.00
_cell.angle_beta   90.00
_cell.angle_gamma   90.00
#
_symmetry.space_group_name_H-M   'P 1'
#
loop_
_entity.id
_entity.type
_entity.pdbx_description
1 polymer ?
#
loop_
_entity_poly.entity_id
_entity_poly.type
_entity_poly.pdbx_seq_one_letter_code
_entity_poly.pdbx_strand_id
1 'polypeptide(L)'
;ANSQIACIAMVETAEALDNLDEIATTPGLDAIYIGPSDLAYAIGLNGPGDFENPKHIETVNLIYETCRKHGLAVGMHTGSLAYTQRYLEQGFNFVNLGTDSAFMARTAVSELSQAKQTKEAEREKTGY
;
A
#
# COMPACT_ATOMS: atom_id res chain seq x y z
N ALA A 1 19.88 0.21 -21.77
CA ALA A 1 19.46 -0.07 -20.37
C ALA A 1 18.48 1.01 -19.90
N ASN A 2 18.80 2.30 -19.97
CA ASN A 2 18.00 3.41 -19.44
C ASN A 2 16.58 3.54 -20.03
N SER A 3 16.35 3.06 -21.24
CA SER A 3 15.02 3.07 -21.88
C SER A 3 14.08 1.95 -21.40
N GLN A 4 14.53 1.10 -20.49
CA GLN A 4 13.78 -0.05 -19.97
C GLN A 4 13.75 -0.11 -18.44
N ILE A 5 14.31 0.90 -17.78
CA ILE A 5 14.34 1.00 -16.33
C ILE A 5 13.50 2.19 -15.93
N ALA A 6 12.45 1.95 -15.13
CA ALA A 6 11.62 3.01 -14.58
C ALA A 6 12.30 3.64 -13.35
N CYS A 7 12.29 4.97 -13.28
CA CYS A 7 12.67 5.73 -12.10
C CYS A 7 11.41 6.06 -11.29
N ILE A 8 11.29 5.47 -10.11
CA ILE A 8 10.13 5.64 -9.23
C ILE A 8 10.61 6.26 -7.92
N ALA A 9 10.14 7.46 -7.60
CA ALA A 9 10.44 8.12 -6.34
C ALA A 9 9.38 7.79 -5.29
N MET A 10 9.80 7.52 -4.06
CA MET A 10 8.86 7.37 -2.93
C MET A 10 8.58 8.73 -2.28
N VAL A 11 7.30 9.04 -2.07
CA VAL A 11 6.84 10.25 -1.36
C VAL A 11 6.15 9.82 -0.07
N GLU A 12 6.78 10.14 1.07
CA GLU A 12 6.33 9.72 2.39
C GLU A 12 6.85 10.63 3.52
N THR A 13 7.46 11.77 3.18
CA THR A 13 8.00 12.73 4.16
C THR A 13 7.36 14.11 4.03
N ALA A 14 7.38 14.89 5.10
CA ALA A 14 6.89 16.27 5.08
C ALA A 14 7.66 17.13 4.06
N GLU A 15 8.97 16.95 3.98
CA GLU A 15 9.82 17.66 3.01
C GLU A 15 9.45 17.31 1.56
N ALA A 16 9.12 16.03 1.29
CA ALA A 16 8.66 15.62 -0.03
C ALA A 16 7.30 16.22 -0.39
N LEU A 17 6.41 16.39 0.58
CA LEU A 17 5.12 17.06 0.37
C LEU A 17 5.29 18.55 0.07
N ASP A 18 6.19 19.22 0.79
CA ASP A 18 6.49 20.64 0.57
C ASP A 18 7.08 20.91 -0.82
N ASN A 19 7.80 19.93 -1.39
CA ASN A 19 8.46 20.01 -2.70
C ASN A 19 7.77 19.16 -3.77
N LEU A 20 6.51 18.78 -3.59
CA LEU A 20 5.85 17.77 -4.40
C LEU A 20 5.75 18.14 -5.89
N ASP A 21 5.41 19.38 -6.24
CA ASP A 21 5.36 19.86 -7.63
C ASP A 21 6.76 19.86 -8.28
N GLU A 22 7.81 20.22 -7.53
CA GLU A 22 9.19 20.20 -8.02
C GLU A 22 9.66 18.77 -8.29
N ILE A 23 9.38 17.85 -7.37
CA ILE A 23 9.64 16.42 -7.55
C ILE A 23 8.91 15.90 -8.78
N ALA A 24 7.62 16.21 -8.90
CA ALA A 24 6.79 15.71 -10.00
C ALA A 24 7.20 16.25 -11.38
N THR A 25 7.95 17.34 -11.44
CA THR A 25 8.47 17.92 -12.70
C THR A 25 9.92 17.54 -12.98
N THR A 26 10.53 16.69 -12.14
CA THR A 26 11.92 16.26 -12.31
C THR A 26 12.10 15.46 -13.61
N PRO A 27 13.00 15.88 -14.53
CA PRO A 27 13.22 15.17 -15.77
C PRO A 27 13.70 13.73 -15.56
N GLY A 28 13.06 12.77 -16.21
CA GLY A 28 13.40 11.35 -16.13
C GLY A 28 12.75 10.60 -14.96
N LEU A 29 11.89 11.25 -14.18
CA LEU A 29 11.02 10.56 -13.23
C LEU A 29 9.82 9.95 -13.96
N ASP A 30 9.57 8.66 -13.77
CA ASP A 30 8.48 7.93 -14.41
C ASP A 30 7.24 7.82 -13.53
N ALA A 31 7.45 7.74 -12.21
CA ALA A 31 6.34 7.55 -11.27
C ALA A 31 6.69 8.05 -9.86
N ILE A 32 5.63 8.31 -9.09
CA ILE A 32 5.69 8.47 -7.64
C ILE A 32 5.02 7.25 -6.98
N TYR A 33 5.64 6.75 -5.91
CA TYR A 33 5.11 5.68 -5.06
C TYR A 33 4.87 6.19 -3.65
N ILE A 34 3.68 5.96 -3.11
CA ILE A 34 3.28 6.48 -1.80
C ILE A 34 3.53 5.42 -0.73
N GLY A 35 4.32 5.77 0.30
CA GLY A 35 4.51 5.00 1.54
C GLY A 35 3.53 5.46 2.62
N PRO A 36 2.34 4.84 2.77
CA PRO A 36 1.26 5.39 3.60
C PRO A 36 1.57 5.44 5.08
N SER A 37 2.39 4.53 5.58
CA SER A 37 2.74 4.47 7.01
C SER A 37 3.64 5.62 7.42
N ASP A 38 4.72 5.84 6.68
CA ASP A 38 5.66 6.93 6.96
C ASP A 38 5.02 8.29 6.62
N LEU A 39 4.19 8.34 5.58
CA LEU A 39 3.38 9.52 5.28
C LEU A 39 2.46 9.90 6.45
N ALA A 40 1.80 8.92 7.09
CA ALA A 40 0.96 9.18 8.26
C ALA A 40 1.76 9.86 9.39
N TYR A 41 2.96 9.37 9.70
CA TYR A 41 3.84 10.00 10.67
C TYR A 41 4.29 11.40 10.21
N ALA A 42 4.66 11.56 8.96
CA ALA A 42 5.12 12.83 8.39
C ALA A 42 4.08 13.95 8.51
N ILE A 43 2.79 13.60 8.42
CA ILE A 43 1.69 14.57 8.59
C ILE A 43 1.16 14.66 10.04
N GLY A 44 1.86 14.05 11.00
CA GLY A 44 1.56 14.16 12.44
C GLY A 44 0.44 13.25 12.94
N LEU A 45 0.17 12.14 12.27
CA LEU A 45 -0.74 11.10 12.75
C LEU A 45 0.00 10.07 13.62
N ASN A 46 -0.75 9.31 14.42
CA ASN A 46 -0.19 8.43 15.46
C ASN A 46 0.34 7.07 14.95
N GLY A 47 0.43 6.85 13.64
CA GLY A 47 1.08 5.66 13.12
C GLY A 47 0.40 4.93 11.97
N PRO A 48 0.96 3.78 11.60
CA PRO A 48 0.42 2.96 10.54
C PRO A 48 -0.94 2.40 10.97
N GLY A 49 -1.95 2.61 10.13
CA GLY A 49 -3.32 2.14 10.38
C GLY A 49 -4.35 3.25 10.47
N ASP A 50 -3.94 4.51 10.58
CA ASP A 50 -4.86 5.66 10.57
C ASP A 50 -5.16 6.14 9.13
N PHE A 51 -5.26 5.18 8.20
CA PHE A 51 -5.44 5.45 6.77
C PHE A 51 -6.84 5.97 6.41
N GLU A 52 -7.80 5.83 7.32
CA GLU A 52 -9.15 6.41 7.19
C GLU A 52 -9.24 7.84 7.75
N ASN A 53 -8.15 8.36 8.31
CA ASN A 53 -8.11 9.74 8.77
C ASN A 53 -8.27 10.70 7.58
N PRO A 54 -9.19 11.68 7.65
CA PRO A 54 -9.41 12.63 6.56
C PRO A 54 -8.13 13.32 6.07
N LYS A 55 -7.24 13.70 6.99
CA LYS A 55 -5.96 14.32 6.65
C LYS A 55 -5.06 13.40 5.83
N HIS A 56 -5.05 12.09 6.15
CA HIS A 56 -4.30 11.11 5.36
C HIS A 56 -4.88 10.97 3.95
N ILE A 57 -6.20 10.83 3.86
CA ILE A 57 -6.91 10.70 2.57
C ILE A 57 -6.69 11.94 1.70
N GLU A 58 -6.80 13.14 2.27
CA GLU A 58 -6.55 14.41 1.57
C GLU A 58 -5.11 14.50 1.06
N THR A 59 -4.13 14.09 1.88
CA THR A 59 -2.72 14.10 1.49
C THR A 59 -2.43 13.09 0.36
N VAL A 60 -2.99 11.89 0.44
CA VAL A 60 -2.87 10.89 -0.63
C VAL A 60 -3.49 11.41 -1.93
N ASN A 61 -4.67 12.04 -1.84
CA ASN A 61 -5.33 12.64 -2.99
C ASN A 61 -4.51 13.80 -3.58
N LEU A 62 -3.88 14.63 -2.76
CA LEU A 62 -2.97 15.69 -3.22
C LEU A 62 -1.82 15.12 -4.06
N ILE A 63 -1.17 14.06 -3.59
CA ILE A 63 -0.09 13.39 -4.32
C ILE A 63 -0.63 12.81 -5.64
N TYR A 64 -1.76 12.11 -5.59
CA TYR A 64 -2.41 11.53 -6.76
C TYR A 64 -2.72 12.59 -7.83
N GLU A 65 -3.39 13.68 -7.47
CA GLU A 65 -3.75 14.76 -8.39
C GLU A 65 -2.52 15.48 -8.96
N THR A 66 -1.46 15.65 -8.14
CA THR A 66 -0.20 16.22 -8.62
C THR A 66 0.46 15.32 -9.67
N CYS A 67 0.50 14.00 -9.44
CA CYS A 67 0.99 13.07 -10.45
C CYS A 67 0.17 13.15 -11.74
N ARG A 68 -1.15 13.17 -11.65
CA ARG A 68 -2.06 13.29 -12.80
C ARG A 68 -1.83 14.58 -13.59
N LYS A 69 -1.67 15.70 -12.89
CA LYS A 69 -1.39 17.02 -13.48
C LYS A 69 -0.10 17.01 -14.32
N HIS A 70 0.94 16.32 -13.85
CA HIS A 70 2.25 16.27 -14.51
C HIS A 70 2.44 15.05 -15.43
N GLY A 71 1.42 14.20 -15.59
CA GLY A 71 1.48 13.02 -16.47
C GLY A 71 2.35 11.89 -15.95
N LEU A 72 2.64 11.88 -14.63
CA LEU A 72 3.36 10.79 -13.96
C LEU A 72 2.43 9.62 -13.63
N ALA A 73 2.98 8.42 -13.65
CA ALA A 73 2.32 7.29 -13.02
C ALA A 73 2.36 7.43 -11.48
N VAL A 74 1.35 6.90 -10.81
CA VAL A 74 1.26 6.92 -9.35
C VAL A 74 0.94 5.53 -8.81
N GLY A 75 1.69 5.14 -7.79
CA GLY A 75 1.52 3.87 -7.09
C GLY A 75 1.29 4.05 -5.59
N MET A 76 0.77 3.01 -4.96
CA MET A 76 0.45 3.00 -3.54
C MET A 76 0.88 1.71 -2.88
N HIS A 77 1.55 1.81 -1.73
CA HIS A 77 1.80 0.65 -0.88
C HIS A 77 0.55 0.28 -0.10
N THR A 78 0.12 -0.98 -0.18
CA THR A 78 -1.01 -1.47 0.62
C THR A 78 -0.70 -2.82 1.27
N GLY A 79 -1.36 -3.09 2.39
CA GLY A 79 -1.26 -4.36 3.12
C GLY A 79 -2.54 -5.18 3.10
N SER A 80 -3.58 -4.75 2.36
CA SER A 80 -4.86 -5.45 2.32
C SER A 80 -5.54 -5.38 0.95
N LEU A 81 -6.31 -6.42 0.64
CA LEU A 81 -7.09 -6.48 -0.59
C LEU A 81 -8.05 -5.28 -0.73
N ALA A 82 -8.70 -4.87 0.36
CA ALA A 82 -9.66 -3.77 0.33
C ALA A 82 -9.01 -2.44 -0.09
N TYR A 83 -7.84 -2.12 0.46
CA TYR A 83 -7.09 -0.92 0.05
C TYR A 83 -6.55 -1.05 -1.37
N THR A 84 -6.06 -2.23 -1.76
CA THR A 84 -5.62 -2.48 -3.14
C THR A 84 -6.74 -2.19 -4.14
N GLN A 85 -7.94 -2.74 -3.91
CA GLN A 85 -9.10 -2.50 -4.76
C GLN A 85 -9.48 -1.01 -4.81
N ARG A 86 -9.57 -0.35 -3.65
CA ARG A 86 -9.90 1.07 -3.53
C ARG A 86 -8.99 1.96 -4.40
N TYR A 87 -7.67 1.77 -4.32
CA TYR A 87 -6.74 2.61 -5.06
C TYR A 87 -6.70 2.27 -6.55
N LEU A 88 -6.90 1.01 -6.94
CA LEU A 88 -7.07 0.64 -8.35
C LEU A 88 -8.35 1.27 -8.93
N GLU A 89 -9.46 1.25 -8.20
CA GLU A 89 -10.73 1.90 -8.60
C GLU A 89 -10.58 3.41 -8.68
N GLN A 90 -9.78 4.03 -7.82
CA GLN A 90 -9.44 5.45 -7.88
C GLN A 90 -8.58 5.81 -9.09
N GLY A 91 -7.91 4.84 -9.73
CA GLY A 91 -7.12 5.03 -10.94
C GLY A 91 -5.60 5.07 -10.71
N PHE A 92 -5.12 4.56 -9.58
CA PHE A 92 -3.68 4.35 -9.37
C PHE A 92 -3.14 3.35 -10.39
N ASN A 93 -1.96 3.63 -10.94
CA ASN A 93 -1.37 2.85 -12.03
C ASN A 93 -0.80 1.51 -11.57
N PHE A 94 -0.30 1.45 -10.33
CA PHE A 94 0.22 0.23 -9.72
C PHE A 94 0.05 0.26 -8.20
N VAL A 95 -0.35 -0.88 -7.63
CA VAL A 95 -0.61 -1.04 -6.20
C VAL A 95 -0.13 -2.43 -5.80
N ASN A 96 0.62 -2.54 -4.70
CA ASN A 96 0.97 -3.87 -4.21
C ASN A 96 -0.24 -4.51 -3.50
N LEU A 97 -0.31 -5.84 -3.53
CA LEU A 97 -1.38 -6.60 -2.87
C LEU A 97 -1.01 -7.02 -1.43
N GLY A 98 0.28 -7.07 -1.15
CA GLY A 98 0.84 -7.49 0.12
C GLY A 98 2.28 -7.97 -0.04
N THR A 99 2.84 -8.58 1.00
CA THR A 99 4.18 -9.16 1.00
C THR A 99 4.13 -10.69 0.96
N ASP A 100 5.18 -11.32 0.44
CA ASP A 100 5.35 -12.77 0.44
C ASP A 100 5.25 -13.36 1.86
N SER A 101 5.93 -12.76 2.83
CA SER A 101 5.88 -13.16 4.23
C SER A 101 4.46 -13.09 4.82
N ALA A 102 3.68 -12.07 4.47
CA ALA A 102 2.30 -11.94 4.91
C ALA A 102 1.38 -13.00 4.26
N PHE A 103 1.61 -13.33 3.00
CA PHE A 103 0.90 -14.42 2.32
C PHE A 103 1.22 -15.76 2.94
N MET A 104 2.50 -16.06 3.16
CA MET A 104 2.94 -17.29 3.81
C MET A 104 2.36 -17.44 5.21
N ALA A 105 2.46 -16.41 6.04
CA ALA A 105 1.96 -16.44 7.41
C ALA A 105 0.44 -16.65 7.46
N ARG A 106 -0.33 -15.93 6.65
CA ARG A 106 -1.79 -16.07 6.60
C ARG A 106 -2.21 -17.48 6.15
N THR A 107 -1.56 -18.02 5.12
CA THR A 107 -1.86 -19.36 4.63
C THR A 107 -1.52 -20.41 5.68
N ALA A 108 -0.35 -20.33 6.30
CA ALA A 108 0.06 -21.27 7.34
C ALA A 108 -0.91 -21.28 8.54
N VAL A 109 -1.34 -20.11 9.00
CA VAL A 109 -2.34 -19.99 10.08
C VAL A 109 -3.68 -20.61 9.67
N SER A 110 -4.14 -20.34 8.45
CA SER A 110 -5.40 -20.88 7.92
C SER A 110 -5.36 -22.42 7.86
N GLU A 111 -4.33 -22.98 7.23
CA GLU A 111 -4.17 -24.44 7.09
C GLU A 111 -4.06 -25.14 8.45
N LEU A 112 -3.28 -24.56 9.38
CA LEU A 112 -3.14 -25.09 10.73
C LEU A 112 -4.48 -25.09 11.50
N SER A 113 -5.27 -24.03 11.35
CA SER A 113 -6.58 -23.93 11.97
C SER A 113 -7.54 -24.98 11.44
N GLN A 114 -7.57 -25.18 10.14
CA GLN A 114 -8.40 -26.22 9.50
C GLN A 114 -7.99 -27.63 9.95
N ALA A 115 -6.69 -27.92 9.99
CA ALA A 115 -6.18 -29.22 10.45
C ALA A 115 -6.54 -29.52 11.92
N LYS A 116 -6.54 -28.50 12.79
CA LYS A 116 -6.97 -28.64 14.20
C LYS A 116 -8.47 -28.92 14.32
N GLN A 117 -9.30 -28.18 13.59
CA GLN A 117 -10.76 -28.37 13.60
C GLN A 117 -11.16 -29.77 13.12
N THR A 118 -10.49 -30.28 12.09
CA THR A 118 -10.73 -31.65 11.60
C THR A 118 -10.43 -32.70 12.69
N LYS A 119 -9.34 -32.55 13.44
CA LYS A 119 -8.99 -33.46 14.54
C LYS A 119 -9.98 -33.39 15.70
N GLU A 120 -10.48 -32.22 16.03
CA GLU A 120 -11.48 -32.04 17.10
C GLU A 120 -12.81 -32.69 16.69
N ALA A 121 -13.28 -32.48 15.49
CA ALA A 121 -14.49 -33.09 14.95
C ALA A 121 -14.41 -34.64 14.85
N GLU A 122 -13.24 -35.20 14.59
CA GLU A 122 -13.01 -36.67 14.59
C GLU A 122 -13.02 -37.21 16.03
N ARG A 123 -12.43 -36.53 17.00
CA ARG A 123 -12.45 -36.92 18.41
C ARG A 123 -13.87 -36.92 19.00
N GLU A 124 -14.67 -35.90 18.67
CA GLU A 124 -16.07 -35.84 19.12
C GLU A 124 -16.92 -37.00 18.54
N LYS A 125 -16.62 -37.45 17.32
CA LYS A 125 -17.31 -38.57 16.68
C LYS A 125 -16.89 -39.95 17.24
N THR A 126 -15.67 -40.05 17.72
CA THR A 126 -15.10 -41.32 18.22
C THR A 126 -15.28 -41.53 19.72
N GLY A 127 -15.71 -40.50 20.47
CA GLY A 127 -16.00 -40.60 21.90
C GLY A 127 -14.77 -40.86 22.79
N TYR A 128 -13.56 -40.50 22.30
CA TYR A 128 -12.31 -40.58 23.04
C TYR A 128 -11.72 -39.18 23.25
#